data_f3960f292788c5960cc6033c2062a8df
#
_entry.id   f3960f292788c5960cc6033c2062a8df
#
_cell.length_a   1.000
_cell.length_b   1.000
_cell.length_c   1.000
_cell.angle_alpha   90.00
_cell.angle_beta   90.00
_cell.angle_gamma   90.00
#
_symmetry.space_group_name_H-M   'P 1'
#
loop_
_entity.id
_entity.type
_entity.pdbx_description
1 polymer ?
#
loop_
_entity_poly.entity_id
_entity_poly.type
_entity_poly.pdbx_seq_one_letter_code
_entity_poly.pdbx_strand_id
1 'polypeptide(L)'
;MKRAVIVLNTAVLLIIFSFYGCSIADQTNSGLESDSSTTISPGATTHIVEMTADYEFVPSYLTIKQGDSVKWVVTGNKPHEVASGPVIETEDGREGVSDGLWKTGKMASGSFTYTFHSTGTFPYYCDSHVDVGMIGTITVQ
;
A
#
# COMPACT_ATOMS: atom_id res chain seq x y z
N MET A 1 32.83 -38.12 -5.82
CA MET A 1 32.58 -38.32 -4.38
C MET A 1 33.52 -37.42 -3.60
N LYS A 2 33.07 -36.25 -3.13
CA LYS A 2 33.81 -35.42 -2.16
C LYS A 2 32.81 -34.92 -1.15
N ARG A 3 32.90 -35.43 0.08
CA ARG A 3 32.04 -35.05 1.21
C ARG A 3 32.60 -33.76 1.82
N ALA A 4 31.78 -32.73 1.93
CA ALA A 4 32.08 -31.51 2.67
C ALA A 4 31.69 -31.72 4.14
N VAL A 5 32.63 -31.47 5.02
CA VAL A 5 32.48 -31.53 6.48
C VAL A 5 32.03 -30.14 6.94
N ILE A 6 30.88 -30.07 7.59
CA ILE A 6 30.38 -28.86 8.24
C ILE A 6 30.92 -28.83 9.67
N VAL A 7 31.73 -27.83 9.98
CA VAL A 7 32.22 -27.58 11.34
C VAL A 7 31.25 -26.64 12.01
N LEU A 8 30.56 -27.12 13.04
CA LEU A 8 29.66 -26.39 13.89
C LEU A 8 30.47 -25.68 14.98
N ASN A 9 30.53 -24.36 14.97
CA ASN A 9 31.22 -23.60 16.00
C ASN A 9 30.16 -22.93 16.93
N THR A 10 30.00 -23.53 18.12
CA THR A 10 29.13 -23.02 19.19
C THR A 10 29.94 -22.11 20.09
N ALA A 11 29.72 -20.81 19.99
CA ALA A 11 30.19 -19.84 20.98
C ALA A 11 28.99 -19.44 21.88
N VAL A 12 28.97 -19.98 23.08
CA VAL A 12 28.05 -19.58 24.16
C VAL A 12 28.65 -18.36 24.84
N LEU A 13 27.99 -17.21 24.70
CA LEU A 13 28.33 -15.99 25.42
C LEU A 13 27.31 -15.79 26.57
N LEU A 14 27.72 -16.11 27.79
CA LEU A 14 26.98 -15.84 29.02
C LEU A 14 27.13 -14.35 29.39
N ILE A 15 26.07 -13.58 29.27
CA ILE A 15 26.02 -12.21 29.80
C ILE A 15 25.21 -12.22 31.08
N ILE A 16 25.92 -12.00 32.18
CA ILE A 16 25.35 -11.85 33.53
C ILE A 16 24.87 -10.39 33.65
N PHE A 17 23.56 -10.15 33.74
CA PHE A 17 23.01 -8.85 34.11
C PHE A 17 22.76 -8.80 35.60
N SER A 18 23.56 -7.98 36.27
CA SER A 18 23.34 -7.59 37.68
C SER A 18 22.12 -6.72 37.83
N PHE A 19 21.20 -7.13 38.66
CA PHE A 19 20.05 -6.33 39.08
C PHE A 19 20.50 -5.22 40.04
N TYR A 20 20.27 -3.97 39.64
CA TYR A 20 20.15 -2.87 40.63
C TYR A 20 18.67 -2.50 40.68
N GLY A 21 18.10 -2.75 41.84
CA GLY A 21 16.75 -2.32 42.16
C GLY A 21 16.69 -0.82 42.43
N CYS A 22 15.62 -0.18 41.99
CA CYS A 22 15.15 1.04 42.61
C CYS A 22 13.62 1.00 42.69
N SER A 23 13.17 1.35 43.88
CA SER A 23 11.82 1.21 44.42
C SER A 23 10.86 2.29 43.95
N ILE A 24 9.59 1.89 43.78
CA ILE A 24 8.32 2.53 44.17
C ILE A 24 7.96 3.91 43.58
N ALA A 25 6.86 3.94 42.80
CA ALA A 25 5.69 4.77 43.10
C ALA A 25 4.47 4.19 42.34
N ASP A 26 3.50 3.82 43.15
CA ASP A 26 2.11 3.49 42.82
C ASP A 26 1.44 4.64 42.07
N GLN A 27 0.88 4.33 40.90
CA GLN A 27 -0.21 5.09 40.26
C GLN A 27 -1.10 4.10 39.49
N THR A 28 -2.16 3.69 40.14
CA THR A 28 -3.34 3.13 39.46
C THR A 28 -3.90 4.12 38.45
N ASN A 29 -3.90 3.76 37.20
CA ASN A 29 -4.87 4.29 36.28
C ASN A 29 -5.26 3.22 35.21
N SER A 30 -6.45 2.70 35.42
CA SER A 30 -7.14 1.85 34.42
C SER A 30 -7.53 2.68 33.23
N GLY A 31 -6.98 2.35 32.07
CA GLY A 31 -7.37 2.92 30.80
C GLY A 31 -6.84 2.04 29.70
N LEU A 32 -7.65 1.06 29.27
CA LEU A 32 -7.47 0.42 27.98
C LEU A 32 -7.75 1.47 26.91
N GLU A 33 -6.72 2.08 26.38
CA GLU A 33 -6.80 2.73 25.09
C GLU A 33 -5.82 2.03 24.15
N SER A 34 -6.39 1.24 23.25
CA SER A 34 -5.75 0.75 22.06
C SER A 34 -5.51 1.97 21.18
N ASP A 35 -4.43 2.69 21.43
CA ASP A 35 -3.96 3.77 20.58
C ASP A 35 -3.25 3.15 19.37
N SER A 36 -4.06 2.86 18.36
CA SER A 36 -3.59 2.73 16.98
C SER A 36 -3.27 4.15 16.52
N SER A 37 -2.12 4.65 16.92
CA SER A 37 -1.61 5.96 16.53
C SER A 37 -1.32 5.94 15.02
N THR A 38 -2.39 6.11 14.23
CA THR A 38 -2.26 6.58 12.86
C THR A 38 -1.81 8.04 12.96
N THR A 39 -0.52 8.28 12.83
CA THR A 39 0.05 9.63 12.71
C THR A 39 -0.48 10.24 11.40
N ILE A 40 -1.66 10.86 11.49
CA ILE A 40 -2.16 11.71 10.41
C ILE A 40 -1.27 12.93 10.40
N SER A 41 -0.44 13.06 9.36
CA SER A 41 0.32 14.30 9.14
C SER A 41 -0.67 15.47 9.08
N PRO A 42 -0.47 16.56 9.84
CA PRO A 42 -1.40 17.68 9.81
C PRO A 42 -1.47 18.25 8.39
N GLY A 43 -2.62 18.10 7.72
CA GLY A 43 -2.84 18.59 6.36
C GLY A 43 -2.92 17.53 5.27
N ALA A 44 -2.77 16.23 5.58
CA ALA A 44 -2.98 15.17 4.61
C ALA A 44 -4.46 15.08 4.17
N THR A 45 -4.69 15.01 2.87
CA THR A 45 -6.02 14.96 2.25
C THR A 45 -6.26 13.58 1.64
N THR A 46 -7.51 13.10 1.70
CA THR A 46 -7.93 11.93 0.93
C THR A 46 -8.72 12.36 -0.30
N HIS A 47 -8.20 12.02 -1.47
CA HIS A 47 -8.82 12.27 -2.77
C HIS A 47 -9.60 11.02 -3.20
N ILE A 48 -10.70 11.22 -3.93
CA ILE A 48 -11.53 10.11 -4.40
C ILE A 48 -11.33 9.93 -5.90
N VAL A 49 -11.19 8.68 -6.32
CA VAL A 49 -11.26 8.25 -7.72
C VAL A 49 -12.36 7.21 -7.81
N GLU A 50 -13.35 7.46 -8.65
CA GLU A 50 -14.43 6.52 -8.90
C GLU A 50 -14.02 5.46 -9.94
N MET A 51 -14.49 4.24 -9.74
CA MET A 51 -14.39 3.13 -10.70
C MET A 51 -15.79 2.87 -11.25
N THR A 52 -16.02 3.33 -12.47
CA THR A 52 -17.37 3.44 -13.04
C THR A 52 -17.81 2.18 -13.79
N ALA A 53 -19.12 2.06 -14.06
CA ALA A 53 -19.68 0.99 -14.88
C ALA A 53 -19.22 1.07 -16.35
N ASP A 54 -18.71 2.22 -16.79
CA ASP A 54 -18.22 2.47 -18.15
C ASP A 54 -16.74 2.12 -18.32
N TYR A 55 -16.15 1.44 -17.31
CA TYR A 55 -14.74 1.03 -17.28
C TYR A 55 -13.77 2.20 -17.28
N GLU A 56 -14.05 3.21 -16.45
CA GLU A 56 -13.24 4.40 -16.29
C GLU A 56 -12.84 4.63 -14.85
N PHE A 57 -11.65 5.22 -14.64
CA PHE A 57 -11.29 5.91 -13.42
C PHE A 57 -11.65 7.39 -13.54
N VAL A 58 -12.41 7.93 -12.59
CA VAL A 58 -12.85 9.34 -12.62
C VAL A 58 -12.48 10.04 -11.31
N PRO A 59 -11.57 11.03 -11.35
CA PRO A 59 -10.75 11.43 -12.49
C PRO A 59 -9.66 10.38 -12.81
N SER A 60 -9.26 10.25 -14.07
CA SER A 60 -8.16 9.37 -14.48
C SER A 60 -6.77 9.97 -14.24
N TYR A 61 -6.68 11.31 -14.14
CA TYR A 61 -5.46 12.05 -13.83
C TYR A 61 -5.67 12.92 -12.59
N LEU A 62 -4.80 12.79 -11.61
CA LEU A 62 -4.92 13.51 -10.35
C LEU A 62 -3.54 13.98 -9.87
N THR A 63 -3.46 15.26 -9.45
CA THR A 63 -2.27 15.80 -8.81
C THR A 63 -2.56 16.02 -7.33
N ILE A 64 -1.69 15.48 -6.47
CA ILE A 64 -1.82 15.51 -5.02
C ILE A 64 -0.50 15.92 -4.35
N LYS A 65 -0.51 16.12 -3.04
CA LYS A 65 0.69 16.40 -2.25
C LYS A 65 1.26 15.12 -1.65
N GLN A 66 2.55 15.13 -1.40
CA GLN A 66 3.19 14.07 -0.60
C GLN A 66 2.52 13.96 0.78
N GLY A 67 2.18 12.75 1.17
CA GLY A 67 1.43 12.43 2.38
C GLY A 67 -0.08 12.30 2.17
N ASP A 68 -0.63 12.76 1.03
CA ASP A 68 -2.03 12.56 0.69
C ASP A 68 -2.34 11.10 0.37
N SER A 69 -3.61 10.76 0.44
CA SER A 69 -4.15 9.44 0.08
C SER A 69 -5.09 9.53 -1.11
N VAL A 70 -5.13 8.48 -1.90
CA VAL A 70 -6.18 8.28 -2.91
C VAL A 70 -7.04 7.10 -2.51
N LYS A 71 -8.34 7.28 -2.57
CA LYS A 71 -9.34 6.26 -2.32
C LYS A 71 -10.09 5.96 -3.62
N TRP A 72 -9.85 4.76 -4.17
CA TRP A 72 -10.63 4.24 -5.30
C TRP A 72 -11.91 3.61 -4.80
N VAL A 73 -13.03 4.00 -5.38
CA VAL A 73 -14.38 3.57 -4.96
C VAL A 73 -15.12 2.96 -6.14
N VAL A 74 -15.65 1.77 -5.98
CA VAL A 74 -16.56 1.17 -6.98
C VAL A 74 -17.91 1.88 -6.91
N THR A 75 -18.26 2.61 -7.98
CA THR A 75 -19.52 3.36 -8.06
C THR A 75 -20.54 2.73 -9.03
N GLY A 76 -20.10 1.75 -9.81
CA GLY A 76 -20.94 1.03 -10.75
C GLY A 76 -21.32 -0.38 -10.27
N ASN A 77 -21.89 -1.17 -11.18
CA ASN A 77 -22.25 -2.57 -10.96
C ASN A 77 -21.26 -3.56 -11.62
N LYS A 78 -20.08 -3.07 -12.00
CA LYS A 78 -19.00 -3.86 -12.59
C LYS A 78 -17.89 -4.06 -11.56
N PRO A 79 -17.29 -5.25 -11.50
CA PRO A 79 -16.13 -5.48 -10.64
C PRO A 79 -14.87 -4.87 -11.27
N HIS A 80 -14.04 -4.27 -10.42
CA HIS A 80 -12.79 -3.61 -10.81
C HIS A 80 -11.62 -4.08 -9.95
N GLU A 81 -10.42 -3.81 -10.43
CA GLU A 81 -9.15 -3.97 -9.73
C GLU A 81 -8.37 -2.67 -9.84
N VAL A 82 -7.44 -2.44 -8.93
CA VAL A 82 -6.48 -1.34 -9.04
C VAL A 82 -5.09 -1.90 -8.82
N ALA A 83 -4.25 -1.78 -9.83
CA ALA A 83 -2.85 -2.17 -9.75
C ALA A 83 -1.95 -1.01 -10.17
N SER A 84 -0.86 -0.80 -9.42
CA SER A 84 0.17 0.18 -9.76
C SER A 84 1.10 -0.36 -10.84
N GLY A 85 1.54 0.54 -11.71
CA GLY A 85 2.50 0.26 -12.76
C GLY A 85 2.08 0.77 -14.13
N PRO A 86 3.01 0.78 -15.09
CA PRO A 86 2.74 1.22 -16.45
C PRO A 86 1.88 0.22 -17.24
N VAL A 87 1.29 0.72 -18.29
CA VAL A 87 0.64 -0.09 -19.33
C VAL A 87 1.51 -0.06 -20.58
N ILE A 88 1.72 -1.20 -21.18
CA ILE A 88 2.47 -1.36 -22.42
C ILE A 88 1.53 -1.82 -23.53
N GLU A 89 1.83 -1.42 -24.76
CA GLU A 89 1.16 -1.94 -25.98
C GLU A 89 1.85 -3.24 -26.37
N THR A 90 1.06 -4.26 -26.69
CA THR A 90 1.52 -5.56 -27.17
C THR A 90 0.87 -5.89 -28.51
N GLU A 91 1.27 -6.98 -29.15
CA GLU A 91 0.63 -7.42 -30.40
C GLU A 91 -0.83 -7.83 -30.19
N ASP A 92 -1.16 -8.27 -28.98
CA ASP A 92 -2.51 -8.75 -28.61
C ASP A 92 -3.38 -7.69 -27.93
N GLY A 93 -2.89 -6.44 -27.74
CA GLY A 93 -3.60 -5.37 -27.06
C GLY A 93 -2.74 -4.66 -26.03
N ARG A 94 -3.34 -4.31 -24.88
CA ARG A 94 -2.66 -3.63 -23.79
C ARG A 94 -2.43 -4.55 -22.61
N GLU A 95 -1.27 -4.42 -21.98
CA GLU A 95 -0.92 -5.18 -20.81
C GLU A 95 -0.46 -4.24 -19.67
N GLY A 96 -0.99 -4.45 -18.47
CA GLY A 96 -0.54 -3.76 -17.28
C GLY A 96 0.65 -4.46 -16.66
N VAL A 97 1.73 -3.72 -16.43
CA VAL A 97 2.96 -4.23 -15.80
C VAL A 97 3.03 -3.72 -14.37
N SER A 98 2.71 -4.58 -13.39
CA SER A 98 2.73 -4.18 -11.98
C SER A 98 4.15 -3.83 -11.53
N ASP A 99 4.29 -2.69 -10.86
CA ASP A 99 5.53 -2.27 -10.18
C ASP A 99 5.61 -2.75 -8.72
N GLY A 100 4.55 -3.41 -8.24
CA GLY A 100 4.49 -4.00 -6.91
C GLY A 100 4.19 -3.04 -5.76
N LEU A 101 3.91 -1.75 -6.02
CA LEU A 101 3.59 -0.81 -4.96
C LEU A 101 2.23 -1.09 -4.32
N TRP A 102 1.21 -1.37 -5.14
CA TRP A 102 -0.10 -1.86 -4.69
C TRP A 102 -0.80 -2.68 -5.76
N LYS A 103 -1.60 -3.62 -5.32
CA LYS A 103 -2.55 -4.35 -6.17
C LYS A 103 -3.71 -4.83 -5.30
N THR A 104 -4.94 -4.60 -5.78
CA THR A 104 -6.14 -5.18 -5.14
C THR A 104 -6.50 -6.49 -5.80
N GLY A 105 -7.34 -7.28 -5.13
CA GLY A 105 -8.14 -8.28 -5.83
C GLY A 105 -9.33 -7.63 -6.54
N LYS A 106 -10.14 -8.46 -7.20
CA LYS A 106 -11.38 -8.04 -7.87
C LYS A 106 -12.42 -7.58 -6.85
N MET A 107 -12.86 -6.33 -6.95
CA MET A 107 -13.83 -5.69 -6.06
C MET A 107 -15.13 -5.44 -6.82
N ALA A 108 -16.22 -6.09 -6.41
CA ALA A 108 -17.56 -5.84 -6.94
C ALA A 108 -18.25 -4.64 -6.27
N SER A 109 -17.74 -4.23 -5.11
CA SER A 109 -18.20 -3.07 -4.34
C SER A 109 -17.12 -2.67 -3.33
N GLY A 110 -17.27 -1.50 -2.69
CA GLY A 110 -16.34 -1.03 -1.68
C GLY A 110 -15.24 -0.14 -2.23
N SER A 111 -14.13 -0.07 -1.54
CA SER A 111 -13.04 0.84 -1.88
C SER A 111 -11.68 0.32 -1.43
N PHE A 112 -10.63 0.86 -2.05
CA PHE A 112 -9.23 0.68 -1.67
C PHE A 112 -8.59 2.05 -1.46
N THR A 113 -7.70 2.17 -0.49
CA THR A 113 -6.99 3.43 -0.20
C THR A 113 -5.49 3.19 -0.15
N TYR A 114 -4.73 4.08 -0.77
CA TYR A 114 -3.27 4.09 -0.71
C TYR A 114 -2.76 5.49 -0.37
N THR A 115 -1.75 5.58 0.52
CA THR A 115 -1.11 6.84 0.93
C THR A 115 0.23 6.99 0.22
N PHE A 116 0.45 8.16 -0.39
CA PHE A 116 1.63 8.44 -1.20
C PHE A 116 2.71 9.14 -0.37
N HIS A 117 3.74 8.38 0.04
CA HIS A 117 4.83 8.87 0.87
C HIS A 117 6.01 9.47 0.09
N SER A 118 5.99 9.39 -1.23
CA SER A 118 7.07 9.90 -2.10
C SER A 118 6.49 10.73 -3.23
N THR A 119 7.23 11.77 -3.65
CA THR A 119 6.92 12.52 -4.87
C THR A 119 7.21 11.68 -6.11
N GLY A 120 6.50 11.95 -7.21
CA GLY A 120 6.70 11.23 -8.47
C GLY A 120 5.41 11.05 -9.27
N THR A 121 5.50 10.26 -10.32
CA THR A 121 4.38 9.90 -11.18
C THR A 121 4.10 8.41 -11.04
N PHE A 122 2.87 8.08 -10.70
CA PHE A 122 2.41 6.74 -10.40
C PHE A 122 1.29 6.35 -11.37
N PRO A 123 1.61 5.69 -12.48
CA PRO A 123 0.60 5.13 -13.35
C PRO A 123 -0.09 3.95 -12.67
N TYR A 124 -1.35 3.71 -13.03
CA TYR A 124 -2.13 2.58 -12.53
C TYR A 124 -3.18 2.16 -13.55
N TYR A 125 -3.71 0.96 -13.39
CA TYR A 125 -4.64 0.35 -14.32
C TYR A 125 -5.62 -0.60 -13.63
N CYS A 126 -6.71 -0.93 -14.32
CA CYS A 126 -7.57 -2.04 -13.96
C CYS A 126 -7.17 -3.28 -14.77
N ASP A 127 -6.71 -4.34 -14.11
CA ASP A 127 -6.17 -5.55 -14.74
C ASP A 127 -7.19 -6.21 -15.70
N SER A 128 -8.47 -6.21 -15.30
CA SER A 128 -9.56 -6.79 -16.12
C SER A 128 -10.01 -5.92 -17.29
N HIS A 129 -9.67 -4.62 -17.32
CA HIS A 129 -10.21 -3.65 -18.29
C HIS A 129 -9.13 -2.75 -18.91
N VAL A 130 -7.87 -3.16 -18.84
CA VAL A 130 -6.75 -2.42 -19.41
C VAL A 130 -6.87 -2.28 -20.92
N ASP A 131 -7.38 -3.32 -21.61
CA ASP A 131 -7.57 -3.33 -23.05
C ASP A 131 -8.58 -2.29 -23.53
N VAL A 132 -9.60 -2.00 -22.74
CA VAL A 132 -10.60 -0.96 -23.06
C VAL A 132 -10.16 0.43 -22.57
N GLY A 133 -8.96 0.54 -21.98
CA GLY A 133 -8.37 1.82 -21.61
C GLY A 133 -8.67 2.28 -20.19
N MET A 134 -9.06 1.38 -19.29
CA MET A 134 -9.22 1.72 -17.88
C MET A 134 -7.87 1.89 -17.20
N ILE A 135 -7.27 3.07 -17.38
CA ILE A 135 -5.95 3.47 -16.92
C ILE A 135 -6.00 4.83 -16.24
N GLY A 136 -5.03 5.11 -15.38
CA GLY A 136 -4.94 6.41 -14.72
C GLY A 136 -3.52 6.74 -14.28
N THR A 137 -3.35 7.98 -13.75
CA THR A 137 -2.06 8.45 -13.25
C THR A 137 -2.26 9.37 -12.07
N ILE A 138 -1.50 9.13 -11.00
CA ILE A 138 -1.37 10.05 -9.86
C ILE A 138 -0.02 10.75 -9.95
N THR A 139 -0.01 12.08 -9.91
CA THR A 139 1.21 12.89 -9.79
C THR A 139 1.29 13.44 -8.37
N VAL A 140 2.37 13.16 -7.67
CA VAL A 140 2.63 13.60 -6.29
C VAL A 140 3.71 14.66 -6.28
N GLN A 141 3.42 15.83 -5.69
CA GLN A 141 4.31 16.99 -5.61
C GLN A 141 4.72 17.31 -4.16
#